data_7513f66d8d2ae6fad2ef01a20bb7212e
#
_entry.id   7513f66d8d2ae6fad2ef01a20bb7212e
#
_cell.length_a   1.000
_cell.length_b   1.000
_cell.length_c   1.000
_cell.angle_alpha   90.00
_cell.angle_beta   90.00
_cell.angle_gamma   90.00
#
_symmetry.space_group_name_H-M   'P 1'
#
loop_
_entity.id
_entity.type
_entity.pdbx_description
1 polymer ?
#
loop_
_entity_poly.entity_id
_entity_poly.type
_entity_poly.pdbx_seq_one_letter_code
_entity_poly.pdbx_strand_id
1 'polypeptide(L)' 'MYRLFKRLRVRFVECDLKQNEVAKAAGMAPSTLCARMMGKQPFTAWEIQRVAEVLNIPREQYGEYFFEPSAKSKKGA' A
#
# COMPACT_ATOMS: atom_id res chain seq x y z
N MET A 1 11.19 14.24 6.36
CA MET A 1 10.06 13.71 7.10
C MET A 1 9.69 12.32 6.64
N TYR A 2 9.45 11.46 7.58
CA TYR A 2 9.11 10.07 7.25
C TYR A 2 7.69 9.98 6.69
N ARG A 3 7.51 9.19 5.65
CA ARG A 3 6.20 9.02 5.03
C ARG A 3 5.89 7.54 4.92
N LEU A 4 4.76 7.14 5.46
CA LEU A 4 4.35 5.74 5.42
C LEU A 4 4.11 5.28 4.00
N PHE A 5 4.43 4.05 3.76
CA PHE A 5 4.16 3.40 2.47
C PHE A 5 4.80 4.13 1.30
N LYS A 6 6.01 4.59 1.49
CA LYS A 6 6.72 5.32 0.44
C LYS A 6 6.83 4.50 -0.83
N ARG A 7 7.22 3.24 -0.71
CA ARG A 7 7.38 2.40 -1.90
C ARG A 7 6.04 2.18 -2.61
N LEU A 8 4.97 2.05 -1.84
CA LEU A 8 3.65 1.88 -2.41
C LEU A 8 3.23 3.15 -3.15
N ARG A 9 3.51 4.32 -2.58
CA ARG A 9 3.20 5.59 -3.25
C ARG A 9 3.97 5.74 -4.54
N VAL A 10 5.24 5.34 -4.55
CA VAL A 10 6.04 5.35 -5.76
C VAL A 10 5.44 4.42 -6.80
N ARG A 11 4.95 3.27 -6.37
CA ARG A 11 4.32 2.33 -7.29
C ARG A 11 3.06 2.90 -7.92
N PHE A 12 2.28 3.68 -7.18
CA PHE A 12 1.12 4.36 -7.75
C PHE A 12 1.58 5.23 -8.92
N VAL A 13 2.65 5.99 -8.72
CA VAL A 13 3.17 6.87 -9.76
C VAL A 13 3.68 6.05 -10.94
N GLU A 14 4.38 4.96 -10.69
CA GLU A 14 4.89 4.11 -11.76
C GLU A 14 3.78 3.53 -12.61
N CYS A 15 2.63 3.27 -12.02
CA CYS A 15 1.48 2.76 -12.74
C CYS A 15 0.59 3.87 -13.28
N ASP A 16 0.99 5.12 -13.05
CA ASP A 16 0.25 6.29 -13.53
C ASP A 16 -1.18 6.31 -12.97
N LEU A 17 -1.32 5.97 -11.70
CA LEU A 17 -2.62 5.93 -11.05
C LEU A 17 -2.61 6.82 -9.81
N LYS A 18 -3.70 7.53 -9.61
CA LYS A 18 -3.89 8.29 -8.40
C LYS A 18 -4.46 7.38 -7.33
N GLN A 19 -4.29 7.79 -6.08
CA GLN A 19 -4.76 6.97 -4.96
C GLN A 19 -6.23 6.61 -5.07
N ASN A 20 -7.10 7.55 -5.43
CA ASN A 20 -8.52 7.24 -5.56
C ASN A 20 -8.78 6.28 -6.70
N GLU A 21 -7.99 6.33 -7.77
CA GLU A 21 -8.15 5.41 -8.89
C GLU A 21 -7.77 4.00 -8.47
N VAL A 22 -6.72 3.88 -7.66
CA VAL A 22 -6.32 2.58 -7.13
C VAL A 22 -7.43 2.02 -6.23
N ALA A 23 -8.01 2.86 -5.39
CA ALA A 23 -9.08 2.42 -4.50
C ALA A 23 -10.26 1.89 -5.30
N LYS A 24 -10.69 2.63 -6.32
CA LYS A 24 -11.82 2.20 -7.12
C LYS A 24 -11.52 0.88 -7.82
N ALA A 25 -10.35 0.76 -8.41
CA ALA A 25 -9.98 -0.47 -9.10
C ALA A 25 -9.87 -1.65 -8.15
N ALA A 26 -9.49 -1.40 -6.92
CA ALA A 26 -9.37 -2.46 -5.92
C ALA A 26 -10.71 -2.79 -5.25
N GLY A 27 -11.75 -2.03 -5.55
CA GLY A 27 -13.06 -2.24 -4.92
C GLY A 27 -13.16 -1.67 -3.54
N MET A 28 -12.38 -0.63 -3.25
CA MET A 28 -12.37 0.02 -1.94
C MET A 28 -12.91 1.43 -2.06
N ALA A 29 -13.49 1.94 -0.99
CA ALA A 29 -13.82 3.35 -0.96
C ALA A 29 -12.54 4.16 -0.90
N PRO A 30 -12.47 5.29 -1.59
CA PRO A 30 -11.27 6.13 -1.53
C PRO A 30 -10.90 6.55 -0.10
N SER A 31 -11.89 6.82 0.74
CA SER A 31 -11.61 7.21 2.11
C SER A 31 -11.00 6.05 2.89
N THR A 32 -11.39 4.83 2.60
CA THR A 32 -10.83 3.67 3.24
C THR A 32 -9.35 3.52 2.87
N LEU A 33 -9.03 3.61 1.59
CA LEU A 33 -7.64 3.51 1.18
C LEU A 33 -6.82 4.64 1.79
N CYS A 34 -7.37 5.83 1.83
CA CYS A 34 -6.70 6.96 2.44
C CYS A 34 -6.36 6.69 3.89
N ALA A 35 -7.30 6.14 4.66
CA ALA A 35 -7.05 5.82 6.07
C ALA A 35 -5.93 4.80 6.22
N ARG A 36 -5.90 3.81 5.35
CA ARG A 36 -4.83 2.80 5.38
C ARG A 36 -3.48 3.44 5.06
N MET A 37 -3.45 4.30 4.04
CA MET A 37 -2.19 4.93 3.63
C MET A 37 -1.68 5.91 4.68
N MET A 38 -2.56 6.43 5.50
CA MET A 38 -2.15 7.33 6.56
C MET A 38 -1.78 6.61 7.85
N GLY A 39 -1.92 5.30 7.86
CA GLY A 39 -1.57 4.52 9.03
C GLY A 39 -2.60 4.52 10.13
N LYS A 40 -3.81 5.00 9.85
CA LYS A 40 -4.86 5.02 10.87
C LYS A 40 -5.36 3.63 11.19
N GLN A 41 -5.37 2.75 10.19
CA GLN A 41 -5.75 1.37 10.38
C GLN A 41 -4.89 0.51 9.47
N PRO A 42 -4.56 -0.72 9.85
CA PRO A 42 -3.71 -1.56 9.00
C PRO A 42 -4.49 -2.07 7.80
N PHE A 43 -3.77 -2.35 6.72
CA PHE A 43 -4.38 -3.02 5.57
C PHE A 43 -4.82 -4.41 5.99
N THR A 44 -6.00 -4.81 5.56
CA THR A 44 -6.42 -6.20 5.73
C THR A 44 -5.80 -7.04 4.62
N ALA A 45 -5.77 -8.36 4.81
CA ALA A 45 -5.22 -9.25 3.79
C ALA A 45 -5.93 -9.09 2.45
N TRP A 46 -7.26 -8.94 2.50
CA TRP A 46 -8.06 -8.77 1.30
C TRP A 46 -7.66 -7.48 0.56
N GLU A 47 -7.47 -6.41 1.31
CA GLU A 47 -7.10 -5.12 0.73
C GLU A 47 -5.72 -5.18 0.10
N ILE A 48 -4.77 -5.82 0.77
CA ILE A 48 -3.43 -5.98 0.23
C ILE A 48 -3.49 -6.71 -1.10
N GLN A 49 -4.24 -7.80 -1.14
CA GLN A 49 -4.33 -8.59 -2.36
C GLN A 49 -4.93 -7.79 -3.50
N ARG A 50 -6.02 -7.06 -3.23
CA ARG A 50 -6.69 -6.31 -4.27
C ARG A 50 -5.84 -5.16 -4.79
N VAL A 51 -5.23 -4.41 -3.90
CA VAL A 51 -4.37 -3.30 -4.30
C VAL A 51 -3.16 -3.82 -5.06
N ALA A 52 -2.58 -4.91 -4.61
CA ALA A 52 -1.43 -5.49 -5.30
C ALA A 52 -1.78 -5.94 -6.71
N GLU A 53 -2.99 -6.49 -6.89
CA GLU A 53 -3.43 -6.90 -8.23
C GLU A 53 -3.54 -5.68 -9.15
N VAL A 54 -4.07 -4.59 -8.65
CA VAL A 54 -4.21 -3.37 -9.44
C VAL A 54 -2.84 -2.86 -9.86
N LEU A 55 -1.86 -2.97 -8.99
CA LEU A 55 -0.53 -2.42 -9.25
C LEU A 55 0.45 -3.43 -9.79
N ASN A 56 -0.01 -4.65 -10.05
CA ASN A 56 0.85 -5.73 -10.56
C ASN A 56 2.03 -6.01 -9.65
N ILE A 57 1.79 -6.03 -8.34
CA ILE A 57 2.82 -6.35 -7.38
C ILE A 57 2.76 -7.84 -7.10
N PRO A 58 3.84 -8.60 -7.34
CA PRO A 58 3.83 -10.02 -7.06
C PRO A 58 3.77 -10.30 -5.56
N ARG A 59 3.23 -11.44 -5.21
CA ARG A 59 3.04 -11.81 -3.81
C ARG A 59 4.32 -11.73 -2.99
N GLU A 60 5.41 -12.15 -3.56
CA GLU A 60 6.69 -12.18 -2.84
C GLU A 60 7.21 -10.78 -2.53
N GLN A 61 6.63 -9.76 -3.13
CA GLN A 61 7.03 -8.38 -2.86
C GLN A 61 6.03 -7.66 -1.95
N TYR A 62 5.00 -8.32 -1.47
CA TYR A 62 4.02 -7.67 -0.60
C TYR A 62 4.69 -7.02 0.61
N GLY A 63 5.67 -7.67 1.20
CA GLY A 63 6.34 -7.12 2.37
C GLY A 63 7.03 -5.80 2.10
N GLU A 64 7.54 -5.63 0.90
CA GLU A 64 8.24 -4.38 0.55
C GLU A 64 7.29 -3.21 0.41
N TYR A 65 6.06 -3.46 0.03
CA TYR A 65 5.11 -2.40 -0.27
C TYR A 65 4.12 -2.15 0.86
N PHE A 66 3.69 -3.20 1.55
CA PHE A 66 2.59 -3.09 2.50
C PHE A 66 3.02 -3.22 3.95
N PHE A 67 4.18 -3.78 4.22
CA PHE A 67 4.65 -3.95 5.58
C PHE A 67 5.87 -3.05 5.72
N GLU A 68 5.63 -1.83 6.11
CA GLU A 68 6.63 -0.79 6.10
C GLU A 68 7.85 -1.22 6.88
N PRO A 69 8.98 -1.40 6.23
CA PRO A 69 10.14 -1.95 6.89
C PRO A 69 10.82 -1.00 7.85
N SER A 70 10.57 0.24 7.71
CA SER A 70 11.26 1.16 8.56
C SER A 70 10.96 0.93 9.94
N ALA A 71 10.23 0.60 10.04
CA ALA A 71 9.99 0.50 11.33
C ALA A 71 10.89 -0.44 12.02
N LYS A 72 11.11 -0.45 11.68
CA LYS A 72 11.59 -1.11 12.26
C LYS A 72 12.40 -1.84 12.45
N SER A 73 12.25 -1.78 12.30
CA SER A 73 12.84 -2.29 12.39
C SER A 73 13.49 -2.96 12.57
N LYS A 74 13.52 -3.24 12.46
CA LYS A 74 13.99 -3.88 12.53
C LYS A 74 14.49 -4.55 12.92
N LYS A 75 14.30 -4.84 12.93
CA LYS A 75 14.60 -5.49 13.23
C LYS A 75 15.08 -6.05 13.50
N GLY A 76 14.94 -6.12 13.61
CA GLY A 76 15.31 -6.73 13.78
C GLY A 76 15.65 -7.13 13.82
N ALA A 77 15.53 -7.21 13.64
CA ALA A 77 15.87 -7.76 13.64
C ALA A 77 16.12 -7.96 13.85
#